data_32be133744e5b4ac4992e69051783f09
#
_entry.id   32be133744e5b4ac4992e69051783f09
#
_cell.length_a   1.000
_cell.length_b   1.000
_cell.length_c   1.000
_cell.angle_alpha   90.00
_cell.angle_beta   90.00
_cell.angle_gamma   90.00
#
_symmetry.space_group_name_H-M   'P 1'
#
loop_
_entity.id
_entity.type
_entity.pdbx_description
1 polymer ?
#
loop_
_entity_poly.entity_id
_entity_poly.type
_entity_poly.pdbx_seq_one_letter_code
_entity_poly.pdbx_strand_id
1 'polypeptide(L)'
;MLSHAGNEFQGQDKCNDIDIMRTSTIIVEEKRKIPNGNKNRAFGCALMSILLLSTASCRTEDEYIVPSQEEQVDTAQVSMKDTASVKGFYLLNEGNMGSNKCTLDYYDALTGKYIRNIYAEVNPGVVKELGDVGNDLQIYDGKLWAVINCSHFVEVMDAATAKHITQISIPNCRYIAFHGRYAYVSSYAGPVQIDPNARLGYVARIDIGRMEVIDTCTVGYQPDEIVVHGSKLYVANSGGYRFPNYDRTISVIDLNTFTVTNTIDVAINLHRLEADRQGYIWVSSRGDYYGYGSKTYVIDPHTETVCDSLDVPNSEMTLAGDSLYVYGTDWSYVTNEWTISYHIINTRTREIVTDRFITDGTDRKIRMPYGVAVNRTTHEFYVTDAGNYVSPGYLYCFTPDGIMKWRVRTGDIPAHFAFTTIPLKYE
;
A
#
# COMPACT_ATOMS: atom_id res chain seq x y z
N MET A 1 -23.70 38.05 -4.37
CA MET A 1 -24.43 37.98 -3.08
C MET A 1 -24.50 36.53 -2.68
N LEU A 2 -23.64 36.10 -1.75
CA LEU A 2 -23.82 34.99 -0.84
C LEU A 2 -22.64 35.04 0.10
N SER A 3 -22.92 35.36 1.34
CA SER A 3 -21.98 35.59 2.42
C SER A 3 -21.89 34.36 3.33
N HIS A 4 -20.70 34.12 3.79
CA HIS A 4 -20.28 33.60 5.08
C HIS A 4 -20.96 32.36 5.69
N ALA A 5 -20.18 31.32 5.88
CA ALA A 5 -20.01 30.66 7.16
C ALA A 5 -18.60 30.06 7.20
N GLY A 6 -17.70 30.76 7.89
CA GLY A 6 -16.45 30.22 8.33
C GLY A 6 -16.70 29.31 9.54
N ASN A 7 -16.09 28.15 9.55
CA ASN A 7 -15.81 27.40 10.75
C ASN A 7 -14.37 26.94 10.68
N GLU A 8 -13.58 27.42 11.62
CA GLU A 8 -12.23 26.99 11.92
C GLU A 8 -12.24 25.49 12.27
N PHE A 9 -11.60 24.69 11.42
CA PHE A 9 -11.13 23.37 11.81
C PHE A 9 -9.62 23.46 12.01
N GLN A 10 -9.20 23.48 13.26
CA GLN A 10 -7.82 23.23 13.64
C GLN A 10 -7.46 21.79 13.30
N GLY A 11 -6.26 21.66 12.75
CA GLY A 11 -5.74 20.50 12.08
C GLY A 11 -5.70 19.20 12.88
N GLN A 12 -5.95 18.17 12.17
CA GLN A 12 -5.29 16.87 12.30
C GLN A 12 -5.11 16.35 10.88
N ASP A 13 -3.86 16.21 10.49
CA ASP A 13 -3.45 15.63 9.20
C ASP A 13 -3.96 14.19 9.13
N LYS A 14 -4.88 13.91 8.21
CA LYS A 14 -5.40 12.57 7.97
C LYS A 14 -5.00 12.09 6.60
N CYS A 15 -4.21 11.03 6.50
CA CYS A 15 -3.79 10.27 5.33
C CYS A 15 -4.68 9.02 5.09
N ASN A 16 -5.50 8.89 4.08
CA ASN A 16 -6.10 7.60 3.69
C ASN A 16 -6.70 7.66 2.29
N ASP A 17 -6.35 6.70 1.46
CA ASP A 17 -7.05 6.42 0.21
C ASP A 17 -8.54 6.06 0.45
N ILE A 18 -8.87 5.66 1.69
CA ILE A 18 -10.19 5.27 2.16
C ILE A 18 -11.11 6.47 2.46
N ASP A 19 -10.57 7.63 2.85
CA ASP A 19 -11.38 8.80 3.18
C ASP A 19 -12.03 9.45 1.94
N ILE A 20 -11.48 9.26 0.74
CA ILE A 20 -12.15 9.67 -0.50
C ILE A 20 -13.49 8.93 -0.67
N MET A 21 -13.57 7.68 -0.22
CA MET A 21 -14.80 6.87 -0.31
C MET A 21 -15.77 7.12 0.83
N ARG A 22 -15.31 7.54 2.02
CA ARG A 22 -16.19 7.86 3.17
C ARG A 22 -16.85 9.23 3.09
N THR A 23 -16.17 10.24 2.55
CA THR A 23 -16.73 11.60 2.43
C THR A 23 -17.89 11.68 1.44
N SER A 24 -17.94 10.79 0.43
CA SER A 24 -19.06 10.75 -0.50
C SER A 24 -20.34 10.13 0.07
N THR A 25 -20.25 9.33 1.13
CA THR A 25 -21.42 8.70 1.78
C THR A 25 -22.14 9.64 2.76
N ILE A 26 -21.48 10.66 3.28
CA ILE A 26 -22.05 11.57 4.29
C ILE A 26 -22.91 12.70 3.66
N ILE A 27 -22.75 12.99 2.37
CA ILE A 27 -23.46 14.12 1.72
C ILE A 27 -24.89 13.78 1.29
N VAL A 28 -25.33 12.51 1.32
CA VAL A 28 -26.64 12.08 0.82
C VAL A 28 -27.75 12.00 1.88
N GLU A 29 -27.45 12.11 3.18
CA GLU A 29 -28.46 11.89 4.26
C GLU A 29 -29.21 13.13 4.77
N GLU A 30 -28.98 14.33 4.21
CA GLU A 30 -29.64 15.55 4.73
C GLU A 30 -30.68 16.13 3.76
N LYS A 31 -31.77 15.38 3.49
CA LYS A 31 -33.06 15.92 3.02
C LYS A 31 -34.24 15.02 3.35
N ARG A 32 -34.64 14.96 4.63
CA ARG A 32 -36.03 14.63 4.97
C ARG A 32 -36.62 15.67 5.93
N LYS A 33 -37.65 16.36 5.43
CA LYS A 33 -38.46 17.38 6.13
C LYS A 33 -39.22 16.77 7.32
N ILE A 34 -39.20 17.48 8.47
CA ILE A 34 -40.07 17.24 9.59
C ILE A 34 -41.12 18.39 9.63
N PRO A 35 -42.42 18.08 9.78
CA PRO A 35 -43.46 19.12 9.94
C PRO A 35 -43.61 19.55 11.40
N ASN A 36 -43.97 20.82 11.57
CA ASN A 36 -44.27 21.51 12.82
C ASN A 36 -45.44 20.92 13.63
N GLY A 37 -45.28 20.92 14.96
CA GLY A 37 -46.39 20.71 15.91
C GLY A 37 -46.01 21.13 17.33
N ASN A 38 -46.57 22.26 17.75
CA ASN A 38 -46.48 22.88 19.07
C ASN A 38 -47.03 22.02 20.20
N LYS A 39 -46.41 22.02 21.39
CA LYS A 39 -47.07 22.35 22.70
C LYS A 39 -46.09 22.26 23.90
N ASN A 40 -46.17 23.32 24.71
CA ASN A 40 -45.50 23.54 25.97
C ASN A 40 -45.90 22.54 27.08
N ARG A 41 -44.98 22.12 27.95
CA ARG A 41 -44.94 22.27 29.44
C ARG A 41 -44.09 21.23 30.11
N ALA A 42 -43.40 21.69 31.16
CA ALA A 42 -42.74 20.94 32.23
C ALA A 42 -41.34 20.39 31.94
N PHE A 43 -40.32 21.19 32.23
CA PHE A 43 -38.98 20.74 32.45
C PHE A 43 -38.21 21.57 33.47
N GLY A 44 -38.06 21.05 34.63
CA GLY A 44 -37.04 21.41 35.59
C GLY A 44 -36.75 20.15 36.37
N CYS A 45 -35.73 19.36 35.98
CA CYS A 45 -35.02 18.39 36.82
C CYS A 45 -34.20 17.34 36.06
N ALA A 46 -34.04 17.45 34.73
CA ALA A 46 -33.27 16.45 33.96
C ALA A 46 -31.93 16.99 33.42
N LEU A 47 -31.54 18.22 33.71
CA LEU A 47 -30.33 18.84 33.13
C LEU A 47 -29.05 18.68 33.97
N MET A 48 -29.10 18.02 35.13
CA MET A 48 -27.94 17.88 36.01
C MET A 48 -27.29 16.49 36.02
N SER A 49 -27.86 15.53 35.29
CA SER A 49 -27.32 14.15 35.24
C SER A 49 -26.58 13.80 33.94
N ILE A 50 -26.55 14.69 32.94
CA ILE A 50 -25.87 14.46 31.66
C ILE A 50 -24.49 15.11 31.62
N LEU A 51 -24.16 16.00 32.56
CA LEU A 51 -22.84 16.68 32.57
C LEU A 51 -21.73 15.91 33.32
N LEU A 52 -22.01 14.74 33.87
CA LEU A 52 -21.02 13.91 34.59
C LEU A 52 -20.56 12.66 33.87
N LEU A 53 -20.97 12.44 32.61
CA LEU A 53 -20.55 11.30 31.80
C LEU A 53 -19.61 11.66 30.63
N SER A 54 -19.19 12.91 30.49
CA SER A 54 -18.32 13.35 29.39
C SER A 54 -16.86 13.54 29.78
N THR A 55 -16.42 13.10 30.96
CA THR A 55 -15.02 13.23 31.40
C THR A 55 -14.28 11.90 31.60
N ALA A 56 -14.77 10.79 31.03
CA ALA A 56 -14.10 9.50 31.14
C ALA A 56 -13.77 8.93 29.76
N SER A 57 -13.35 9.76 28.82
CA SER A 57 -12.68 9.30 27.60
C SER A 57 -11.32 9.97 27.40
N CYS A 58 -10.58 10.11 28.52
CA CYS A 58 -9.13 10.03 28.39
C CYS A 58 -8.82 8.53 28.26
N ARG A 59 -8.68 8.04 27.04
CA ARG A 59 -7.80 6.92 26.80
C ARG A 59 -6.44 7.38 27.31
N THR A 60 -6.06 6.93 28.49
CA THR A 60 -4.65 6.75 28.79
C THR A 60 -4.17 5.83 27.68
N GLU A 61 -3.36 6.38 26.77
CA GLU A 61 -2.55 5.58 25.85
C GLU A 61 -1.54 4.83 26.73
N ASP A 62 -1.99 3.79 27.41
CA ASP A 62 -1.11 2.71 27.77
C ASP A 62 -0.65 2.18 26.42
N GLU A 63 0.62 2.42 26.08
CA GLU A 63 1.31 1.84 24.94
C GLU A 63 1.19 0.31 25.05
N TYR A 64 0.08 -0.23 24.56
CA TYR A 64 -0.13 -1.66 24.54
C TYR A 64 0.67 -2.23 23.36
N ILE A 65 1.92 -2.56 23.65
CA ILE A 65 2.74 -3.30 22.71
C ILE A 65 2.09 -4.65 22.55
N VAL A 66 1.64 -4.94 21.34
CA VAL A 66 1.23 -6.30 20.99
C VAL A 66 2.51 -7.14 20.97
N PRO A 67 2.71 -8.07 21.91
CA PRO A 67 3.91 -8.90 21.90
C PRO A 67 3.95 -9.71 20.60
N SER A 68 5.17 -10.04 20.16
CA SER A 68 5.38 -10.98 19.07
C SER A 68 4.64 -12.28 19.35
N GLN A 69 3.99 -12.84 18.33
CA GLN A 69 3.23 -14.09 18.44
C GLN A 69 3.67 -15.03 17.32
N GLU A 70 4.14 -16.22 17.71
CA GLU A 70 4.48 -17.28 16.77
C GLU A 70 3.29 -18.22 16.56
N GLU A 71 3.03 -18.61 15.33
CA GLU A 71 2.03 -19.60 14.95
C GLU A 71 2.61 -20.59 13.94
N GLN A 72 2.46 -21.89 14.19
CA GLN A 72 2.82 -22.92 13.21
C GLN A 72 1.73 -22.99 12.16
N VAL A 73 2.02 -22.55 10.94
CA VAL A 73 1.04 -22.48 9.83
C VAL A 73 1.28 -23.52 8.76
N ASP A 74 2.52 -23.98 8.61
CA ASP A 74 2.92 -24.95 7.59
C ASP A 74 4.03 -25.88 8.13
N THR A 75 4.45 -26.84 7.33
CA THR A 75 5.67 -27.62 7.55
C THR A 75 6.86 -26.91 6.89
N ALA A 76 8.09 -27.33 7.21
CA ALA A 76 9.29 -26.84 6.55
C ALA A 76 9.22 -27.06 5.03
N GLN A 77 9.32 -25.98 4.25
CA GLN A 77 9.21 -26.02 2.79
C GLN A 77 10.56 -26.09 2.09
N VAL A 78 11.61 -25.60 2.74
CA VAL A 78 12.95 -25.47 2.18
C VAL A 78 14.02 -25.91 3.18
N SER A 79 15.25 -26.14 2.69
CA SER A 79 16.40 -26.50 3.51
C SER A 79 17.40 -25.36 3.57
N MET A 80 18.11 -25.23 4.70
CA MET A 80 19.24 -24.30 4.83
C MET A 80 20.33 -24.51 3.77
N LYS A 81 20.49 -25.74 3.28
CA LYS A 81 21.52 -26.10 2.29
C LYS A 81 21.20 -25.57 0.88
N ASP A 82 19.94 -25.31 0.60
CA ASP A 82 19.51 -24.73 -0.67
C ASP A 82 19.63 -23.21 -0.61
N THR A 83 20.74 -22.67 -1.08
CA THR A 83 21.04 -21.22 -1.03
C THR A 83 20.24 -20.39 -2.04
N ALA A 84 19.62 -21.02 -3.03
CA ALA A 84 18.87 -20.32 -4.09
C ALA A 84 17.37 -20.16 -3.75
N SER A 85 16.84 -21.01 -2.84
CA SER A 85 15.43 -20.95 -2.50
C SER A 85 15.10 -19.77 -1.58
N VAL A 86 13.86 -19.28 -1.70
CA VAL A 86 13.28 -18.33 -0.75
C VAL A 86 13.22 -18.98 0.63
N LYS A 87 13.81 -18.33 1.64
CA LYS A 87 13.83 -18.79 3.05
C LYS A 87 12.66 -18.28 3.85
N GLY A 88 12.01 -17.24 3.38
CA GLY A 88 10.87 -16.61 4.00
C GLY A 88 10.51 -15.31 3.31
N PHE A 89 9.59 -14.59 3.91
CA PHE A 89 9.27 -13.23 3.51
C PHE A 89 8.87 -12.38 4.72
N TYR A 90 9.15 -11.11 4.61
CA TYR A 90 8.58 -10.10 5.48
C TYR A 90 7.24 -9.62 4.91
N LEU A 91 6.28 -9.36 5.79
CA LEU A 91 5.00 -8.73 5.45
C LEU A 91 4.85 -7.44 6.26
N LEU A 92 4.78 -6.32 5.55
CA LEU A 92 4.49 -5.03 6.13
C LEU A 92 2.97 -4.85 6.23
N ASN A 93 2.49 -4.60 7.45
CA ASN A 93 1.13 -4.21 7.72
C ASN A 93 1.11 -2.68 7.80
N GLU A 94 0.35 -2.03 6.90
CA GLU A 94 0.36 -0.57 6.78
C GLU A 94 -0.05 0.14 8.07
N GLY A 95 -1.01 -0.44 8.77
CA GLY A 95 -1.67 0.23 9.88
C GLY A 95 -2.72 1.23 9.39
N ASN A 96 -3.69 1.51 10.24
CA ASN A 96 -4.68 2.54 9.96
C ASN A 96 -4.08 3.92 10.28
N MET A 97 -4.28 4.86 9.39
CA MET A 97 -3.74 6.18 9.49
C MET A 97 -4.14 6.93 10.76
N GLY A 98 -3.17 7.62 11.34
CA GLY A 98 -3.28 8.30 12.62
C GLY A 98 -3.32 7.33 13.81
N SER A 99 -3.16 6.02 13.57
CA SER A 99 -3.14 5.01 14.62
C SER A 99 -1.73 4.65 15.10
N ASN A 100 -0.69 4.97 14.31
CA ASN A 100 0.69 4.59 14.54
C ASN A 100 0.86 3.07 14.77
N LYS A 101 0.22 2.26 13.91
CA LYS A 101 0.16 0.79 14.04
C LYS A 101 0.76 0.05 12.85
N CYS A 102 1.70 0.67 12.13
CA CYS A 102 2.49 -0.05 11.14
C CYS A 102 3.33 -1.12 11.84
N THR A 103 3.22 -2.37 11.39
CA THR A 103 3.94 -3.51 11.97
C THR A 103 4.59 -4.37 10.90
N LEU A 104 5.59 -5.15 11.29
CA LEU A 104 6.32 -6.06 10.42
C LEU A 104 6.15 -7.49 10.91
N ASP A 105 5.62 -8.35 10.04
CA ASP A 105 5.51 -9.79 10.29
C ASP A 105 6.57 -10.56 9.46
N TYR A 106 6.82 -11.81 9.81
CA TYR A 106 7.74 -12.69 9.09
C TYR A 106 7.19 -14.11 8.96
N TYR A 107 7.26 -14.66 7.75
CA TYR A 107 7.04 -16.10 7.52
C TYR A 107 8.38 -16.79 7.29
N ASP A 108 8.65 -17.84 8.06
CA ASP A 108 9.85 -18.67 7.96
C ASP A 108 9.55 -19.98 7.22
N ALA A 109 10.01 -20.09 5.99
CA ALA A 109 9.83 -21.29 5.17
C ALA A 109 10.73 -22.47 5.62
N LEU A 110 11.73 -22.23 6.48
CA LEU A 110 12.57 -23.28 7.06
C LEU A 110 11.86 -24.06 8.16
N THR A 111 10.93 -23.42 8.87
CA THR A 111 10.19 -24.00 9.98
C THR A 111 8.69 -24.10 9.74
N GLY A 112 8.15 -23.34 8.81
CA GLY A 112 6.72 -23.18 8.58
C GLY A 112 6.03 -22.31 9.64
N LYS A 113 6.80 -21.51 10.38
CA LYS A 113 6.28 -20.58 11.38
C LYS A 113 5.96 -19.21 10.79
N TYR A 114 4.91 -18.59 11.32
CA TYR A 114 4.60 -17.18 11.09
C TYR A 114 4.79 -16.40 12.40
N ILE A 115 5.53 -15.30 12.34
CA ILE A 115 5.89 -14.47 13.48
C ILE A 115 5.29 -13.08 13.25
N ARG A 116 4.34 -12.68 14.09
CA ARG A 116 3.75 -11.36 14.03
C ARG A 116 4.55 -10.33 14.80
N ASN A 117 4.61 -9.11 14.28
CA ASN A 117 5.23 -7.94 14.93
C ASN A 117 6.69 -8.18 15.37
N ILE A 118 7.49 -8.75 14.47
CA ILE A 118 8.88 -9.07 14.74
C ILE A 118 9.72 -7.80 15.00
N TYR A 119 9.38 -6.65 14.38
CA TYR A 119 10.16 -5.42 14.55
C TYR A 119 10.22 -4.97 16.01
N ALA A 120 9.08 -4.92 16.69
CA ALA A 120 9.01 -4.54 18.10
C ALA A 120 9.82 -5.48 19.02
N GLU A 121 9.81 -6.77 18.69
CA GLU A 121 10.51 -7.81 19.46
C GLU A 121 12.04 -7.64 19.40
N VAL A 122 12.59 -7.47 18.19
CA VAL A 122 14.04 -7.42 17.99
C VAL A 122 14.64 -6.03 18.20
N ASN A 123 13.81 -5.00 18.40
CA ASN A 123 14.21 -3.60 18.60
C ASN A 123 13.69 -2.99 19.91
N PRO A 124 13.96 -3.59 21.08
CA PRO A 124 13.38 -3.15 22.36
C PRO A 124 13.84 -1.76 22.82
N GLY A 125 14.90 -1.23 22.22
CA GLY A 125 15.44 0.11 22.50
C GLY A 125 15.01 1.21 21.53
N VAL A 126 14.20 0.86 20.52
CA VAL A 126 13.66 1.81 19.53
C VAL A 126 12.18 2.00 19.82
N VAL A 127 11.55 3.01 19.20
CA VAL A 127 10.08 3.16 19.24
C VAL A 127 9.44 1.86 18.77
N LYS A 128 8.51 1.34 19.53
CA LYS A 128 8.02 -0.04 19.45
C LYS A 128 7.20 -0.35 18.21
N GLU A 129 6.64 0.66 17.57
CA GLU A 129 5.93 0.56 16.30
C GLU A 129 6.82 1.10 15.18
N LEU A 130 6.69 0.53 13.97
CA LEU A 130 7.42 1.05 12.79
C LEU A 130 7.01 2.48 12.43
N GLY A 131 5.85 2.93 12.89
CA GLY A 131 5.30 4.24 12.62
C GLY A 131 3.88 4.21 12.06
N ASP A 132 3.52 5.23 11.30
CA ASP A 132 2.16 5.42 10.79
C ASP A 132 2.15 5.27 9.26
N VAL A 133 1.37 4.33 8.76
CA VAL A 133 1.20 3.92 7.36
C VAL A 133 2.49 3.47 6.67
N GLY A 134 2.73 2.16 6.70
CA GLY A 134 3.76 1.50 5.88
C GLY A 134 3.31 1.39 4.43
N ASN A 135 4.07 1.94 3.48
CA ASN A 135 3.61 2.09 2.10
C ASN A 135 4.38 1.24 1.08
N ASP A 136 5.56 0.78 1.42
CA ASP A 136 6.36 -0.12 0.58
C ASP A 136 7.40 -0.86 1.42
N LEU A 137 7.81 -2.05 0.96
CA LEU A 137 8.78 -2.90 1.63
C LEU A 137 9.65 -3.64 0.61
N GLN A 138 10.95 -3.41 0.63
CA GLN A 138 11.88 -4.08 -0.27
C GLN A 138 13.17 -4.52 0.40
N ILE A 139 13.80 -5.58 -0.12
CA ILE A 139 15.13 -6.01 0.30
C ILE A 139 16.15 -5.65 -0.79
N TYR A 140 17.17 -4.89 -0.40
CA TYR A 140 18.27 -4.55 -1.27
C TYR A 140 19.59 -4.45 -0.48
N ASP A 141 20.68 -4.98 -1.04
CA ASP A 141 22.03 -4.97 -0.47
C ASP A 141 22.08 -5.48 0.99
N GLY A 142 21.39 -6.60 1.25
CA GLY A 142 21.32 -7.23 2.59
C GLY A 142 20.53 -6.44 3.63
N LYS A 143 19.83 -5.40 3.22
CA LYS A 143 19.00 -4.55 4.07
C LYS A 143 17.53 -4.64 3.67
N LEU A 144 16.66 -4.54 4.66
CA LEU A 144 15.22 -4.40 4.52
C LEU A 144 14.85 -2.93 4.65
N TRP A 145 14.17 -2.40 3.64
CA TRP A 145 13.79 -1.01 3.53
C TRP A 145 12.27 -0.90 3.60
N ALA A 146 11.76 -0.21 4.60
CA ALA A 146 10.32 0.04 4.77
C ALA A 146 10.04 1.54 4.63
N VAL A 147 9.15 1.90 3.71
CA VAL A 147 8.72 3.28 3.48
C VAL A 147 7.53 3.58 4.40
N ILE A 148 7.72 4.49 5.36
CA ILE A 148 6.70 4.84 6.35
C ILE A 148 6.16 6.23 6.03
N ASN A 149 5.03 6.25 5.33
CA ASN A 149 4.48 7.44 4.68
C ASN A 149 4.15 8.57 5.65
N CYS A 150 3.24 8.32 6.59
CA CYS A 150 2.74 9.36 7.49
C CYS A 150 3.70 9.69 8.65
N SER A 151 4.72 8.85 8.86
CA SER A 151 5.85 9.17 9.75
C SER A 151 7.02 9.85 9.02
N HIS A 152 6.92 9.99 7.68
CA HIS A 152 7.85 10.79 6.87
C HIS A 152 9.30 10.29 6.85
N PHE A 153 9.51 8.97 6.88
CA PHE A 153 10.84 8.38 6.79
C PHE A 153 10.84 7.03 6.08
N VAL A 154 12.03 6.63 5.65
CA VAL A 154 12.34 5.26 5.25
C VAL A 154 13.09 4.61 6.40
N GLU A 155 12.54 3.55 6.96
CA GLU A 155 13.20 2.69 7.96
C GLU A 155 14.13 1.72 7.25
N VAL A 156 15.38 1.64 7.69
CA VAL A 156 16.38 0.70 7.17
C VAL A 156 16.76 -0.28 8.26
N MET A 157 16.58 -1.58 7.96
CA MET A 157 16.84 -2.68 8.87
C MET A 157 17.83 -3.67 8.25
N ASP A 158 18.46 -4.49 9.06
CA ASP A 158 19.22 -5.65 8.60
C ASP A 158 18.25 -6.76 8.15
N ALA A 159 18.41 -7.26 6.91
CA ALA A 159 17.47 -8.22 6.32
C ALA A 159 17.53 -9.63 6.95
N ALA A 160 18.58 -9.95 7.72
CA ALA A 160 18.70 -11.24 8.40
C ALA A 160 18.14 -11.21 9.83
N THR A 161 17.92 -10.03 10.41
CA THR A 161 17.57 -9.92 11.84
C THR A 161 16.39 -8.99 12.11
N ALA A 162 15.92 -8.23 11.10
CA ALA A 162 14.96 -7.14 11.22
C ALA A 162 15.38 -6.03 12.23
N LYS A 163 16.67 -5.99 12.63
CA LYS A 163 17.18 -4.98 13.54
C LYS A 163 17.35 -3.63 12.84
N HIS A 164 16.92 -2.59 13.53
CA HIS A 164 17.09 -1.21 13.11
C HIS A 164 18.56 -0.87 12.78
N ILE A 165 18.77 -0.19 11.67
CA ILE A 165 20.07 0.38 11.28
C ILE A 165 19.99 1.91 11.33
N THR A 166 19.04 2.51 10.64
CA THR A 166 18.85 3.96 10.57
C THR A 166 17.49 4.33 9.98
N GLN A 167 17.12 5.60 10.12
CA GLN A 167 15.96 6.21 9.46
C GLN A 167 16.43 7.33 8.54
N ILE A 168 15.81 7.44 7.35
CA ILE A 168 16.10 8.49 6.37
C ILE A 168 14.83 9.32 6.21
N SER A 169 14.87 10.58 6.65
CA SER A 169 13.71 11.48 6.61
C SER A 169 13.37 11.92 5.18
N ILE A 170 12.16 11.61 4.72
CA ILE A 170 11.61 12.04 3.43
C ILE A 170 10.12 12.35 3.63
N PRO A 171 9.70 13.63 3.51
CA PRO A 171 8.32 14.02 3.69
C PRO A 171 7.37 13.26 2.76
N ASN A 172 6.32 12.64 3.33
CA ASN A 172 5.28 11.92 2.58
C ASN A 172 5.85 10.99 1.50
N CYS A 173 6.84 10.16 1.88
CA CYS A 173 7.43 9.13 1.03
C CYS A 173 6.41 8.06 0.68
N ARG A 174 6.49 7.52 -0.56
CA ARG A 174 5.48 6.57 -1.05
C ARG A 174 6.08 5.21 -1.42
N TYR A 175 6.91 5.14 -2.43
CA TYR A 175 7.47 3.89 -2.96
C TYR A 175 8.96 4.01 -3.15
N ILE A 176 9.67 2.87 -3.11
CA ILE A 176 11.12 2.81 -3.23
C ILE A 176 11.54 1.86 -4.37
N ALA A 177 12.56 2.26 -5.14
CA ALA A 177 13.21 1.42 -6.13
C ALA A 177 14.72 1.57 -6.04
N PHE A 178 15.48 0.58 -6.58
CA PHE A 178 16.92 0.53 -6.43
C PHE A 178 17.62 0.39 -7.77
N HIS A 179 18.77 1.08 -7.91
CA HIS A 179 19.69 0.88 -9.02
C HIS A 179 21.12 1.14 -8.59
N GLY A 180 21.97 0.10 -8.63
CA GLY A 180 23.37 0.19 -8.23
C GLY A 180 23.53 0.65 -6.78
N ARG A 181 24.24 1.75 -6.56
CA ARG A 181 24.49 2.32 -5.23
C ARG A 181 23.39 3.27 -4.72
N TYR A 182 22.31 3.40 -5.45
CA TYR A 182 21.26 4.36 -5.12
C TYR A 182 19.91 3.72 -4.89
N ALA A 183 19.19 4.26 -3.92
CA ALA A 183 17.76 4.08 -3.77
C ALA A 183 17.03 5.35 -4.23
N TYR A 184 15.85 5.18 -4.78
CA TYR A 184 14.97 6.25 -5.27
C TYR A 184 13.65 6.14 -4.53
N VAL A 185 13.14 7.25 -4.01
CA VAL A 185 11.90 7.27 -3.22
C VAL A 185 10.98 8.36 -3.74
N SER A 186 9.77 7.99 -4.16
CA SER A 186 8.74 8.96 -4.54
C SER A 186 8.17 9.67 -3.32
N SER A 187 7.80 10.93 -3.46
CA SER A 187 7.26 11.78 -2.40
C SER A 187 6.21 12.74 -2.94
N TYR A 188 5.09 12.85 -2.23
CA TYR A 188 4.06 13.84 -2.53
C TYR A 188 4.51 15.30 -2.26
N ALA A 189 5.62 15.49 -1.56
CA ALA A 189 6.15 16.79 -1.15
C ALA A 189 5.21 17.63 -0.25
N GLY A 190 3.95 17.30 -0.15
CA GLY A 190 2.90 17.98 0.61
C GLY A 190 2.07 17.00 1.44
N PRO A 191 1.14 17.49 2.27
CA PRO A 191 0.28 16.63 3.08
C PRO A 191 -0.61 15.75 2.21
N VAL A 192 -0.99 14.59 2.76
CA VAL A 192 -1.96 13.68 2.15
C VAL A 192 -3.36 14.16 2.50
N GLN A 193 -3.91 15.04 1.70
CA GLN A 193 -5.24 15.62 1.84
C GLN A 193 -5.80 16.02 0.48
N ILE A 194 -7.12 16.10 0.36
CA ILE A 194 -7.75 16.57 -0.88
C ILE A 194 -7.40 18.06 -1.07
N ASP A 195 -6.56 18.34 -2.07
CA ASP A 195 -6.16 19.69 -2.46
C ASP A 195 -6.02 19.78 -3.97
N PRO A 196 -6.98 20.42 -4.69
CA PRO A 196 -6.89 20.64 -6.13
C PRO A 196 -5.66 21.45 -6.55
N ASN A 197 -5.04 22.18 -5.64
CA ASN A 197 -3.88 23.03 -5.86
C ASN A 197 -2.58 22.46 -5.27
N ALA A 198 -2.55 21.17 -4.94
CA ALA A 198 -1.36 20.50 -4.43
C ALA A 198 -0.16 20.78 -5.34
N ARG A 199 1.01 20.94 -4.73
CA ARG A 199 2.28 21.14 -5.46
C ARG A 199 2.76 19.86 -6.15
N LEU A 200 3.68 20.01 -7.09
CA LEU A 200 4.37 18.89 -7.71
C LEU A 200 5.13 18.05 -6.67
N GLY A 201 5.15 16.73 -6.89
CA GLY A 201 5.96 15.81 -6.13
C GLY A 201 7.39 15.73 -6.62
N TYR A 202 8.17 14.86 -6.02
CA TYR A 202 9.55 14.61 -6.40
C TYR A 202 9.95 13.15 -6.16
N VAL A 203 11.07 12.75 -6.75
CA VAL A 203 11.81 11.54 -6.37
C VAL A 203 13.07 11.96 -5.63
N ALA A 204 13.29 11.41 -4.43
CA ALA A 204 14.53 11.56 -3.68
C ALA A 204 15.52 10.47 -4.11
N ARG A 205 16.81 10.83 -4.31
CA ARG A 205 17.91 9.89 -4.54
C ARG A 205 18.74 9.74 -3.27
N ILE A 206 18.80 8.52 -2.75
CA ILE A 206 19.56 8.15 -1.54
C ILE A 206 20.86 7.47 -1.97
N ASP A 207 22.00 7.86 -1.39
CA ASP A 207 23.24 7.09 -1.43
C ASP A 207 23.18 5.99 -0.36
N ILE A 208 23.12 4.72 -0.78
CA ILE A 208 22.97 3.57 0.09
C ILE A 208 24.17 3.40 1.04
N GLY A 209 25.38 3.79 0.61
CA GLY A 209 26.57 3.70 1.45
C GLY A 209 26.64 4.78 2.53
N ARG A 210 26.00 5.95 2.29
CA ARG A 210 25.95 7.08 3.24
C ARG A 210 24.68 7.11 4.06
N MET A 211 23.62 6.42 3.61
CA MET A 211 22.28 6.46 4.21
C MET A 211 21.70 7.87 4.27
N GLU A 212 21.87 8.65 3.23
CA GLU A 212 21.40 10.03 3.17
C GLU A 212 20.84 10.40 1.80
N VAL A 213 19.86 11.29 1.76
CA VAL A 213 19.35 11.90 0.53
C VAL A 213 20.41 12.84 -0.02
N ILE A 214 20.83 12.62 -1.26
CA ILE A 214 21.88 13.41 -1.92
C ILE A 214 21.34 14.32 -3.03
N ASP A 215 20.13 14.06 -3.53
CA ASP A 215 19.53 14.80 -4.63
C ASP A 215 18.03 14.59 -4.70
N THR A 216 17.29 15.46 -5.43
CA THR A 216 15.86 15.32 -5.70
C THR A 216 15.54 15.71 -7.14
N CYS A 217 14.59 15.00 -7.76
CA CYS A 217 14.08 15.28 -9.10
C CYS A 217 12.56 15.56 -9.04
N THR A 218 12.14 16.77 -9.41
CA THR A 218 10.72 17.12 -9.47
C THR A 218 10.03 16.34 -10.59
N VAL A 219 8.83 15.79 -10.29
CA VAL A 219 8.01 15.00 -11.23
C VAL A 219 6.58 15.56 -11.27
N GLY A 220 5.59 14.76 -11.66
CA GLY A 220 4.18 15.16 -11.64
C GLY A 220 3.58 15.24 -10.24
N TYR A 221 2.26 15.31 -10.20
CA TYR A 221 1.53 15.48 -8.94
C TYR A 221 1.34 14.14 -8.23
N GLN A 222 1.64 14.13 -6.94
CA GLN A 222 1.42 12.98 -6.05
C GLN A 222 1.92 11.67 -6.67
N PRO A 223 3.26 11.55 -6.89
CA PRO A 223 3.86 10.37 -7.49
C PRO A 223 3.72 9.17 -6.57
N ASP A 224 3.12 8.11 -7.09
CA ASP A 224 2.95 6.81 -6.43
C ASP A 224 4.11 5.86 -6.79
N GLU A 225 3.82 4.67 -7.31
CA GLU A 225 4.83 3.65 -7.54
C GLU A 225 5.87 4.04 -8.59
N ILE A 226 7.06 3.50 -8.42
CA ILE A 226 8.21 3.77 -9.26
C ILE A 226 8.90 2.46 -9.63
N VAL A 227 9.36 2.34 -10.87
CA VAL A 227 10.07 1.15 -11.34
C VAL A 227 11.30 1.53 -12.18
N VAL A 228 12.40 0.81 -11.97
CA VAL A 228 13.61 0.96 -12.77
C VAL A 228 13.58 -0.02 -13.93
N HIS A 229 13.80 0.49 -15.16
CA HIS A 229 14.08 -0.33 -16.34
C HIS A 229 15.28 0.22 -17.09
N GLY A 230 16.34 -0.60 -17.21
CA GLY A 230 17.61 -0.16 -17.79
C GLY A 230 18.23 0.99 -16.99
N SER A 231 18.53 2.09 -17.65
CA SER A 231 19.05 3.33 -17.03
C SER A 231 17.98 4.38 -16.75
N LYS A 232 16.71 4.00 -16.77
CA LYS A 232 15.58 4.90 -16.57
C LYS A 232 14.74 4.50 -15.36
N LEU A 233 14.17 5.50 -14.70
CA LEU A 233 13.17 5.34 -13.66
C LEU A 233 11.84 5.88 -14.18
N TYR A 234 10.81 5.07 -14.11
CA TYR A 234 9.43 5.43 -14.47
C TYR A 234 8.66 5.72 -13.18
N VAL A 235 7.92 6.81 -13.15
CA VAL A 235 7.23 7.33 -11.97
C VAL A 235 5.76 7.55 -12.30
N ALA A 236 4.85 6.82 -11.67
CA ALA A 236 3.41 7.00 -11.83
C ALA A 236 2.96 8.26 -11.08
N ASN A 237 2.48 9.27 -11.79
CA ASN A 237 1.91 10.47 -11.20
C ASN A 237 0.41 10.28 -11.07
N SER A 238 -0.10 10.12 -9.85
CA SER A 238 -1.51 9.86 -9.61
C SER A 238 -2.36 11.13 -9.56
N GLY A 239 -1.87 12.15 -8.87
CA GLY A 239 -2.69 13.30 -8.50
C GLY A 239 -3.95 12.87 -7.73
N GLY A 240 -3.91 11.72 -7.03
CA GLY A 240 -5.09 11.06 -6.47
C GLY A 240 -5.87 11.92 -5.48
N TYR A 241 -5.18 12.79 -4.73
CA TYR A 241 -5.80 13.75 -3.81
C TYR A 241 -6.03 15.14 -4.43
N ARG A 242 -5.81 15.32 -5.75
CA ARG A 242 -6.12 16.56 -6.48
C ARG A 242 -7.53 16.58 -7.07
N PHE A 243 -8.43 15.74 -6.58
CA PHE A 243 -9.80 15.69 -7.10
C PHE A 243 -10.41 17.10 -7.33
N PRO A 244 -11.03 17.36 -8.50
CA PRO A 244 -11.20 16.46 -9.64
C PRO A 244 -10.02 16.50 -10.66
N ASN A 245 -8.91 17.17 -10.35
CA ASN A 245 -7.81 17.47 -11.26
C ASN A 245 -6.69 16.41 -11.14
N TYR A 246 -7.03 15.12 -11.27
CA TYR A 246 -6.04 14.03 -11.23
C TYR A 246 -4.87 14.26 -12.19
N ASP A 247 -3.68 13.79 -11.84
CA ASP A 247 -2.59 13.61 -12.80
C ASP A 247 -2.88 12.37 -13.66
N ARG A 248 -2.19 12.27 -14.80
CA ARG A 248 -2.41 11.21 -15.75
C ARG A 248 -1.13 10.74 -16.45
N THR A 249 0.02 11.12 -15.90
CA THR A 249 1.30 11.01 -16.57
C THR A 249 2.24 10.05 -15.88
N ILE A 250 3.19 9.50 -16.65
CA ILE A 250 4.40 8.89 -16.13
C ILE A 250 5.58 9.81 -16.44
N SER A 251 6.33 10.20 -15.42
CA SER A 251 7.61 10.87 -15.59
C SER A 251 8.71 9.84 -15.83
N VAL A 252 9.53 10.05 -16.87
CA VAL A 252 10.69 9.22 -17.19
C VAL A 252 11.96 9.96 -16.78
N ILE A 253 12.70 9.43 -15.82
CA ILE A 253 13.94 10.02 -15.30
C ILE A 253 15.13 9.23 -15.83
N ASP A 254 16.11 9.88 -16.46
CA ASP A 254 17.41 9.28 -16.74
C ASP A 254 18.23 9.20 -15.44
N LEU A 255 18.66 7.99 -15.06
CA LEU A 255 19.34 7.75 -13.78
C LEU A 255 20.79 8.29 -13.75
N ASN A 256 21.42 8.54 -14.90
CA ASN A 256 22.77 9.11 -14.95
C ASN A 256 22.76 10.61 -14.67
N THR A 257 21.83 11.34 -15.29
CA THR A 257 21.69 12.80 -15.10
C THR A 257 20.77 13.15 -13.93
N PHE A 258 19.91 12.23 -13.53
CA PHE A 258 18.83 12.38 -12.55
C PHE A 258 17.89 13.55 -12.88
N THR A 259 17.48 13.60 -14.14
CA THR A 259 16.54 14.60 -14.67
C THR A 259 15.41 13.92 -15.45
N VAL A 260 14.22 14.51 -15.44
CA VAL A 260 13.10 14.07 -16.28
C VAL A 260 13.45 14.32 -17.75
N THR A 261 13.44 13.26 -18.55
CA THR A 261 13.72 13.30 -19.99
C THR A 261 12.48 13.23 -20.84
N ASN A 262 11.39 12.65 -20.31
CA ASN A 262 10.11 12.55 -20.99
C ASN A 262 8.95 12.48 -19.99
N THR A 263 7.74 12.76 -20.48
CA THR A 263 6.49 12.60 -19.76
C THR A 263 5.49 11.90 -20.67
N ILE A 264 5.03 10.72 -20.26
CA ILE A 264 4.10 9.88 -21.04
C ILE A 264 2.68 10.13 -20.54
N ASP A 265 1.78 10.54 -21.42
CA ASP A 265 0.35 10.63 -21.13
C ASP A 265 -0.27 9.22 -21.19
N VAL A 266 -0.91 8.76 -20.09
CA VAL A 266 -1.47 7.40 -19.98
C VAL A 266 -2.96 7.47 -19.63
N ALA A 267 -3.29 7.69 -18.37
CA ALA A 267 -4.65 7.70 -17.83
C ALA A 267 -4.66 8.38 -16.47
N ILE A 268 -5.81 8.83 -16.02
CA ILE A 268 -5.95 9.49 -14.71
C ILE A 268 -5.63 8.56 -13.55
N ASN A 269 -5.12 9.14 -12.46
CA ASN A 269 -4.96 8.47 -11.17
C ASN A 269 -4.16 7.16 -11.27
N LEU A 270 -2.94 7.24 -11.85
CA LEU A 270 -2.04 6.10 -11.97
C LEU A 270 -1.56 5.64 -10.61
N HIS A 271 -1.29 4.32 -10.47
CA HIS A 271 -0.92 3.76 -9.19
C HIS A 271 0.24 2.78 -9.27
N ARG A 272 0.02 1.53 -9.65
CA ARG A 272 1.03 0.46 -9.67
C ARG A 272 1.83 0.44 -10.95
N LEU A 273 3.12 0.09 -10.83
CA LEU A 273 4.06 -0.11 -11.91
C LEU A 273 4.82 -1.41 -11.75
N GLU A 274 4.87 -2.22 -12.80
CA GLU A 274 5.72 -3.41 -12.88
C GLU A 274 6.45 -3.48 -14.23
N ALA A 275 7.73 -3.85 -14.22
CA ALA A 275 8.50 -4.08 -15.44
C ALA A 275 8.60 -5.57 -15.73
N ASP A 276 8.08 -6.03 -16.88
CA ASP A 276 8.13 -7.42 -17.26
C ASP A 276 9.50 -7.86 -17.82
N ARG A 277 9.66 -9.16 -18.08
CA ARG A 277 10.91 -9.72 -18.60
C ARG A 277 11.23 -9.28 -20.04
N GLN A 278 10.24 -8.82 -20.78
CA GLN A 278 10.40 -8.26 -22.12
C GLN A 278 10.78 -6.78 -22.07
N GLY A 279 10.67 -6.16 -20.91
CA GLY A 279 10.98 -4.77 -20.64
C GLY A 279 9.77 -3.84 -20.69
N TYR A 280 8.58 -4.31 -21.04
CA TYR A 280 7.37 -3.49 -21.01
C TYR A 280 7.01 -3.10 -19.59
N ILE A 281 6.48 -1.87 -19.43
CA ILE A 281 6.04 -1.36 -18.14
C ILE A 281 4.52 -1.49 -18.06
N TRP A 282 4.06 -2.29 -17.11
CA TRP A 282 2.64 -2.47 -16.78
C TRP A 282 2.22 -1.40 -15.79
N VAL A 283 1.07 -0.79 -16.02
CA VAL A 283 0.60 0.38 -15.27
C VAL A 283 -0.85 0.21 -14.89
N SER A 284 -1.19 0.45 -13.64
CA SER A 284 -2.58 0.54 -13.21
C SER A 284 -3.08 1.98 -13.16
N SER A 285 -4.36 2.17 -13.51
CA SER A 285 -5.13 3.38 -13.24
C SER A 285 -6.27 3.02 -12.31
N ARG A 286 -6.45 3.80 -11.23
CA ARG A 286 -7.62 3.65 -10.32
C ARG A 286 -8.91 4.24 -10.89
N GLY A 287 -8.82 4.99 -12.01
CA GLY A 287 -9.95 5.77 -12.53
C GLY A 287 -10.33 6.93 -11.61
N ASP A 288 -11.61 7.35 -11.68
CA ASP A 288 -12.14 8.47 -10.87
C ASP A 288 -13.18 8.01 -9.83
N TYR A 289 -13.40 6.71 -9.70
CA TYR A 289 -14.42 6.07 -8.85
C TYR A 289 -15.88 6.39 -9.21
N TYR A 290 -16.12 7.12 -10.32
CA TYR A 290 -17.46 7.52 -10.78
C TYR A 290 -17.75 7.03 -12.19
N GLY A 291 -17.10 7.59 -13.20
CA GLY A 291 -17.38 7.31 -14.61
C GLY A 291 -16.25 6.61 -15.35
N TYR A 292 -15.03 6.74 -14.85
CA TYR A 292 -13.84 6.09 -15.40
C TYR A 292 -13.41 4.97 -14.45
N GLY A 293 -13.64 3.73 -14.86
CA GLY A 293 -13.23 2.54 -14.07
C GLY A 293 -11.71 2.33 -14.06
N SER A 294 -11.26 1.49 -13.14
CA SER A 294 -9.88 1.03 -13.07
C SER A 294 -9.51 0.21 -14.31
N LYS A 295 -8.27 0.40 -14.81
CA LYS A 295 -7.74 -0.29 -16.01
C LYS A 295 -6.25 -0.58 -15.89
N THR A 296 -5.79 -1.52 -16.71
CA THR A 296 -4.37 -1.86 -16.88
C THR A 296 -3.86 -1.37 -18.23
N TYR A 297 -2.70 -0.71 -18.25
CA TYR A 297 -2.04 -0.18 -19.43
C TYR A 297 -0.65 -0.79 -19.58
N VAL A 298 -0.14 -0.81 -20.82
CA VAL A 298 1.21 -1.30 -21.13
C VAL A 298 1.97 -0.22 -21.90
N ILE A 299 3.17 0.09 -21.43
CA ILE A 299 4.06 1.07 -22.04
C ILE A 299 5.23 0.34 -22.69
N ASP A 300 5.52 0.71 -23.93
CA ASP A 300 6.76 0.34 -24.60
C ASP A 300 7.88 1.33 -24.18
N PRO A 301 8.90 0.88 -23.46
CA PRO A 301 9.98 1.76 -23.00
C PRO A 301 10.92 2.23 -24.12
N HIS A 302 10.88 1.62 -25.31
CA HIS A 302 11.68 2.05 -26.47
C HIS A 302 11.05 3.26 -27.17
N THR A 303 9.73 3.26 -27.31
CA THR A 303 8.99 4.38 -27.90
C THR A 303 8.51 5.37 -26.86
N GLU A 304 8.52 4.99 -25.57
CA GLU A 304 7.96 5.75 -24.44
C GLU A 304 6.51 6.17 -24.70
N THR A 305 5.70 5.22 -25.17
CA THR A 305 4.27 5.42 -25.45
C THR A 305 3.46 4.25 -24.91
N VAL A 306 2.17 4.50 -24.65
CA VAL A 306 1.20 3.44 -24.39
C VAL A 306 1.05 2.60 -25.65
N CYS A 307 1.37 1.32 -25.58
CA CYS A 307 1.29 0.39 -26.70
C CYS A 307 0.10 -0.58 -26.60
N ASP A 308 -0.50 -0.70 -25.40
CA ASP A 308 -1.66 -1.56 -25.19
C ASP A 308 -2.46 -1.14 -23.94
N SER A 309 -3.71 -1.61 -23.83
CA SER A 309 -4.55 -1.47 -22.64
C SER A 309 -5.54 -2.62 -22.52
N LEU A 310 -5.71 -3.12 -21.30
CA LEU A 310 -6.63 -4.19 -20.99
C LEU A 310 -7.74 -3.65 -20.08
N ASP A 311 -8.97 -4.05 -20.34
CA ASP A 311 -10.13 -3.72 -19.51
C ASP A 311 -10.17 -4.62 -18.27
N VAL A 312 -9.08 -4.59 -17.50
CA VAL A 312 -8.87 -5.36 -16.29
C VAL A 312 -8.66 -4.37 -15.15
N PRO A 313 -9.60 -4.32 -14.18
CA PRO A 313 -9.43 -3.54 -12.96
C PRO A 313 -8.17 -4.00 -12.22
N ASN A 314 -7.37 -3.03 -11.77
CA ASN A 314 -6.05 -3.32 -11.21
C ASN A 314 -5.78 -2.43 -10.00
N SER A 315 -6.01 -2.98 -8.82
CA SER A 315 -5.69 -2.34 -7.54
C SER A 315 -4.30 -2.73 -7.05
N GLU A 316 -3.86 -3.96 -7.37
CA GLU A 316 -2.53 -4.48 -7.06
C GLU A 316 -2.12 -5.54 -8.08
N MET A 317 -0.84 -5.62 -8.38
CA MET A 317 -0.29 -6.60 -9.30
C MET A 317 1.10 -7.08 -8.88
N THR A 318 1.44 -8.30 -9.28
CA THR A 318 2.77 -8.87 -9.08
C THR A 318 3.16 -9.81 -10.21
N LEU A 319 4.43 -9.78 -10.60
CA LEU A 319 4.99 -10.60 -11.66
C LEU A 319 5.58 -11.92 -11.16
N ALA A 320 5.19 -13.02 -11.78
CA ALA A 320 5.82 -14.34 -11.62
C ALA A 320 6.15 -14.93 -12.99
N GLY A 321 7.38 -14.74 -13.42
CA GLY A 321 7.79 -15.14 -14.77
C GLY A 321 7.14 -14.28 -15.85
N ASP A 322 6.40 -14.92 -16.76
CA ASP A 322 5.60 -14.26 -17.80
C ASP A 322 4.12 -14.12 -17.37
N SER A 323 3.79 -14.35 -16.10
CA SER A 323 2.45 -14.23 -15.55
C SER A 323 2.36 -13.00 -14.66
N LEU A 324 1.43 -12.11 -14.94
CA LEU A 324 1.06 -10.98 -14.09
C LEU A 324 -0.22 -11.36 -13.34
N TYR A 325 -0.09 -11.51 -12.03
CA TYR A 325 -1.22 -11.71 -11.12
C TYR A 325 -1.79 -10.35 -10.77
N VAL A 326 -3.08 -10.18 -10.97
CA VAL A 326 -3.79 -8.91 -10.74
C VAL A 326 -5.04 -9.17 -9.93
N TYR A 327 -5.31 -8.36 -8.93
CA TYR A 327 -6.66 -8.23 -8.43
C TYR A 327 -7.16 -6.78 -8.59
N GLY A 328 -8.45 -6.64 -8.82
CA GLY A 328 -9.14 -5.35 -8.87
C GLY A 328 -10.23 -5.28 -7.83
N THR A 329 -10.38 -4.11 -7.20
CA THR A 329 -11.48 -3.77 -6.32
C THR A 329 -12.12 -2.50 -6.84
N ASP A 330 -13.33 -2.61 -7.38
CA ASP A 330 -14.10 -1.49 -7.89
C ASP A 330 -15.36 -1.27 -7.06
N TRP A 331 -15.59 -0.04 -6.63
CA TRP A 331 -16.84 0.36 -6.01
C TRP A 331 -17.89 0.68 -7.08
N SER A 332 -19.06 0.08 -6.99
CA SER A 332 -20.19 0.40 -7.85
C SER A 332 -21.17 1.34 -7.15
N TYR A 333 -21.28 2.58 -7.62
CA TYR A 333 -22.32 3.49 -7.14
C TYR A 333 -23.73 3.11 -7.59
N VAL A 334 -23.87 2.16 -8.53
CA VAL A 334 -25.17 1.65 -8.98
C VAL A 334 -25.72 0.60 -8.01
N THR A 335 -24.87 -0.37 -7.59
CA THR A 335 -25.26 -1.43 -6.68
C THR A 335 -24.94 -1.11 -5.22
N ASN A 336 -24.10 -0.11 -4.95
CA ASN A 336 -23.49 0.18 -3.64
C ASN A 336 -22.73 -1.03 -3.09
N GLU A 337 -22.03 -1.74 -3.97
CA GLU A 337 -21.25 -2.92 -3.63
C GLU A 337 -19.83 -2.83 -4.25
N TRP A 338 -18.89 -3.50 -3.62
CA TRP A 338 -17.56 -3.74 -4.16
C TRP A 338 -17.59 -4.89 -5.15
N THR A 339 -17.00 -4.70 -6.32
CA THR A 339 -16.68 -5.78 -7.25
C THR A 339 -15.21 -6.16 -7.05
N ILE A 340 -14.97 -7.43 -6.73
CA ILE A 340 -13.62 -7.98 -6.59
C ILE A 340 -13.39 -8.94 -7.76
N SER A 341 -12.26 -8.74 -8.44
CA SER A 341 -11.84 -9.58 -9.57
C SER A 341 -10.40 -10.05 -9.40
N TYR A 342 -10.09 -11.23 -9.95
CA TYR A 342 -8.76 -11.84 -9.89
C TYR A 342 -8.38 -12.33 -11.28
N HIS A 343 -7.25 -11.86 -11.83
CA HIS A 343 -6.80 -12.21 -13.16
C HIS A 343 -5.35 -12.67 -13.17
N ILE A 344 -5.03 -13.58 -14.07
CA ILE A 344 -3.65 -13.80 -14.51
C ILE A 344 -3.58 -13.40 -15.97
N ILE A 345 -2.63 -12.53 -16.30
CA ILE A 345 -2.35 -12.05 -17.64
C ILE A 345 -1.00 -12.61 -18.08
N ASN A 346 -0.92 -13.14 -19.29
CA ASN A 346 0.36 -13.51 -19.90
C ASN A 346 1.00 -12.23 -20.46
N THR A 347 2.16 -11.82 -19.92
CA THR A 347 2.81 -10.56 -20.30
C THR A 347 3.37 -10.57 -21.71
N ARG A 348 3.67 -11.75 -22.30
CA ARG A 348 4.18 -11.87 -23.67
C ARG A 348 3.08 -11.71 -24.72
N THR A 349 1.93 -12.36 -24.49
CA THR A 349 0.79 -12.31 -25.43
C THR A 349 -0.18 -11.19 -25.10
N ARG A 350 -0.13 -10.65 -23.87
CA ARG A 350 -1.06 -9.65 -23.30
C ARG A 350 -2.50 -10.16 -23.21
N GLU A 351 -2.67 -11.48 -23.14
CA GLU A 351 -3.96 -12.13 -23.03
C GLU A 351 -4.26 -12.52 -21.58
N ILE A 352 -5.53 -12.45 -21.20
CA ILE A 352 -6.02 -12.97 -19.91
C ILE A 352 -5.97 -14.49 -19.97
N VAL A 353 -5.14 -15.11 -19.13
CA VAL A 353 -5.02 -16.56 -19.00
C VAL A 353 -6.20 -17.13 -18.20
N THR A 354 -6.59 -16.44 -17.13
CA THR A 354 -7.73 -16.76 -16.29
C THR A 354 -8.28 -15.52 -15.60
N ASP A 355 -9.56 -15.50 -15.38
CA ASP A 355 -10.29 -14.52 -14.57
C ASP A 355 -10.56 -15.03 -13.14
N ARG A 356 -9.92 -16.14 -12.75
CA ARG A 356 -10.07 -16.77 -11.45
C ARG A 356 -8.86 -17.62 -11.10
N PHE A 357 -7.94 -17.11 -10.30
CA PHE A 357 -6.79 -17.91 -9.85
C PHE A 357 -6.93 -18.50 -8.44
N ILE A 358 -7.94 -18.11 -7.66
CA ILE A 358 -8.37 -18.81 -6.44
C ILE A 358 -9.50 -19.76 -6.84
N THR A 359 -9.27 -21.09 -6.78
CA THR A 359 -10.14 -22.08 -7.43
C THR A 359 -11.06 -22.84 -6.47
N ASP A 360 -10.78 -22.82 -5.16
CA ASP A 360 -11.49 -23.56 -4.12
C ASP A 360 -12.65 -22.80 -3.45
N GLY A 361 -12.94 -21.57 -3.91
CA GLY A 361 -14.00 -20.73 -3.36
C GLY A 361 -13.59 -19.90 -2.14
N THR A 362 -12.29 -19.89 -1.78
CA THR A 362 -11.77 -19.04 -0.69
C THR A 362 -11.84 -17.56 -1.05
N ASP A 363 -11.82 -17.21 -2.34
CA ASP A 363 -12.06 -15.85 -2.85
C ASP A 363 -13.27 -15.17 -2.22
N ARG A 364 -14.36 -15.92 -1.98
CA ARG A 364 -15.59 -15.41 -1.34
C ARG A 364 -15.45 -15.14 0.16
N LYS A 365 -14.37 -15.59 0.79
CA LYS A 365 -14.07 -15.37 2.22
C LYS A 365 -13.16 -14.19 2.42
N ILE A 366 -12.40 -13.80 1.40
CA ILE A 366 -11.56 -12.61 1.37
C ILE A 366 -12.49 -11.41 1.18
N ARG A 367 -12.57 -10.59 2.20
CA ARG A 367 -13.49 -9.46 2.22
C ARG A 367 -12.97 -8.26 1.46
N MET A 368 -11.67 -7.99 1.62
CA MET A 368 -10.99 -6.87 0.98
C MET A 368 -9.55 -7.28 0.64
N PRO A 369 -9.31 -7.84 -0.55
CA PRO A 369 -7.96 -8.16 -0.98
C PRO A 369 -7.12 -6.88 -1.02
N TYR A 370 -5.87 -6.97 -0.55
CA TYR A 370 -5.04 -5.78 -0.41
C TYR A 370 -3.60 -5.96 -0.90
N GLY A 371 -2.93 -7.07 -0.59
CA GLY A 371 -1.64 -7.43 -1.11
C GLY A 371 -1.69 -8.75 -1.88
N VAL A 372 -0.90 -8.87 -2.94
CA VAL A 372 -0.71 -10.13 -3.68
C VAL A 372 0.78 -10.36 -3.93
N ALA A 373 1.25 -11.59 -3.73
CA ALA A 373 2.63 -11.95 -3.99
C ALA A 373 2.76 -13.41 -4.42
N VAL A 374 3.82 -13.74 -5.18
CA VAL A 374 4.11 -15.10 -5.65
C VAL A 374 5.51 -15.51 -5.24
N ASN A 375 5.63 -16.65 -4.57
CA ASN A 375 6.93 -17.25 -4.25
C ASN A 375 7.56 -17.82 -5.53
N ARG A 376 8.67 -17.25 -5.96
CA ARG A 376 9.36 -17.66 -7.20
C ARG A 376 9.96 -19.06 -7.14
N THR A 377 10.11 -19.65 -5.95
CA THR A 377 10.66 -21.01 -5.76
C THR A 377 9.56 -22.07 -5.79
N THR A 378 8.49 -21.87 -5.02
CA THR A 378 7.41 -22.88 -4.87
C THR A 378 6.23 -22.62 -5.80
N HIS A 379 6.15 -21.43 -6.42
CA HIS A 379 5.00 -20.92 -7.17
C HIS A 379 3.72 -20.81 -6.34
N GLU A 380 3.80 -20.97 -5.04
CA GLU A 380 2.72 -20.61 -4.13
C GLU A 380 2.47 -19.12 -4.21
N PHE A 381 1.21 -18.72 -4.10
CA PHE A 381 0.88 -17.33 -4.06
C PHE A 381 0.15 -16.95 -2.77
N TYR A 382 0.24 -15.70 -2.43
CA TYR A 382 -0.26 -15.13 -1.20
C TYR A 382 -1.21 -13.98 -1.52
N VAL A 383 -2.35 -13.93 -0.80
CA VAL A 383 -3.30 -12.83 -0.87
C VAL A 383 -3.61 -12.38 0.55
N THR A 384 -3.57 -11.09 0.80
CA THR A 384 -3.96 -10.54 2.09
C THR A 384 -5.39 -10.04 2.07
N ASP A 385 -6.02 -10.00 3.24
CA ASP A 385 -7.36 -9.46 3.46
C ASP A 385 -7.29 -8.35 4.51
N ALA A 386 -7.46 -7.11 4.09
CA ALA A 386 -7.51 -5.95 4.98
C ALA A 386 -8.83 -5.83 5.75
N GLY A 387 -9.81 -6.68 5.44
CA GLY A 387 -11.08 -6.80 6.16
C GLY A 387 -11.90 -5.52 6.18
N ASN A 388 -11.79 -4.76 7.27
CA ASN A 388 -12.49 -3.48 7.45
C ASN A 388 -11.53 -2.28 7.55
N TYR A 389 -10.25 -2.47 7.26
CA TYR A 389 -9.17 -1.49 7.35
C TYR A 389 -8.87 -0.92 8.76
N VAL A 390 -9.45 -1.46 9.80
CA VAL A 390 -9.32 -0.95 11.18
C VAL A 390 -8.86 -2.02 12.15
N SER A 391 -9.13 -3.28 11.82
CA SER A 391 -8.79 -4.44 12.64
C SER A 391 -7.72 -5.28 11.95
N PRO A 392 -6.93 -6.06 12.71
CA PRO A 392 -5.98 -7.01 12.16
C PRO A 392 -6.59 -7.87 11.05
N GLY A 393 -5.84 -7.94 9.94
CA GLY A 393 -6.24 -8.66 8.73
C GLY A 393 -5.89 -10.14 8.76
N TYR A 394 -5.86 -10.72 7.56
CA TYR A 394 -5.44 -12.10 7.34
C TYR A 394 -4.51 -12.21 6.14
N LEU A 395 -3.60 -13.16 6.22
CA LEU A 395 -2.78 -13.64 5.11
C LEU A 395 -3.26 -15.03 4.73
N TYR A 396 -3.49 -15.27 3.44
CA TYR A 396 -3.83 -16.55 2.85
C TYR A 396 -2.70 -17.03 1.97
N CYS A 397 -2.32 -18.29 2.11
CA CYS A 397 -1.40 -18.98 1.21
C CYS A 397 -2.14 -19.99 0.36
N PHE A 398 -1.84 -20.02 -0.93
CA PHE A 398 -2.45 -20.90 -1.91
C PHE A 398 -1.39 -21.72 -2.64
N THR A 399 -1.77 -22.95 -3.02
CA THR A 399 -1.00 -23.73 -3.99
C THR A 399 -0.99 -23.04 -5.36
N PRO A 400 -0.07 -23.42 -6.28
CA PRO A 400 -0.09 -22.91 -7.65
C PRO A 400 -1.42 -23.13 -8.39
N ASP A 401 -2.19 -24.16 -7.99
CA ASP A 401 -3.51 -24.48 -8.57
C ASP A 401 -4.66 -23.67 -7.94
N GLY A 402 -4.37 -22.77 -7.00
CA GLY A 402 -5.37 -21.89 -6.38
C GLY A 402 -6.15 -22.49 -5.22
N ILE A 403 -5.63 -23.53 -4.57
CA ILE A 403 -6.22 -24.16 -3.39
C ILE A 403 -5.56 -23.59 -2.13
N MET A 404 -6.35 -23.14 -1.17
CA MET A 404 -5.85 -22.62 0.09
C MET A 404 -5.09 -23.69 0.89
N LYS A 405 -3.83 -23.41 1.24
CA LYS A 405 -3.02 -24.24 2.13
C LYS A 405 -3.24 -23.90 3.59
N TRP A 406 -3.11 -22.61 3.89
CA TRP A 406 -3.26 -22.08 5.24
C TRP A 406 -3.65 -20.61 5.22
N ARG A 407 -4.09 -20.13 6.35
CA ARG A 407 -4.28 -18.71 6.62
C ARG A 407 -3.81 -18.38 8.02
N VAL A 408 -3.40 -17.14 8.24
CA VAL A 408 -2.95 -16.65 9.54
C VAL A 408 -3.43 -15.21 9.76
N ARG A 409 -3.57 -14.82 11.02
CA ARG A 409 -3.89 -13.45 11.39
C ARG A 409 -2.63 -12.60 11.32
N THR A 410 -2.77 -11.38 10.79
CA THR A 410 -1.68 -10.40 10.60
C THR A 410 -1.85 -9.17 11.50
N GLY A 411 -1.06 -8.12 11.29
CA GLY A 411 -1.38 -6.77 11.76
C GLY A 411 -2.52 -6.11 10.96
N ASP A 412 -2.73 -4.81 11.18
CA ASP A 412 -3.78 -4.03 10.52
C ASP A 412 -3.35 -3.70 9.08
N ILE A 413 -4.21 -3.97 8.09
CA ILE A 413 -3.97 -3.68 6.67
C ILE A 413 -2.68 -4.35 6.15
N PRO A 414 -2.61 -5.68 6.09
CA PRO A 414 -1.44 -6.38 5.55
C PRO A 414 -1.32 -6.12 4.04
N ALA A 415 -0.13 -5.64 3.58
CA ALA A 415 0.01 -5.10 2.23
C ALA A 415 1.23 -5.63 1.47
N HIS A 416 2.44 -5.30 1.95
CA HIS A 416 3.64 -5.37 1.12
C HIS A 416 4.55 -6.52 1.53
N PHE A 417 5.03 -7.27 0.53
CA PHE A 417 5.84 -8.47 0.72
C PHE A 417 7.28 -8.24 0.29
N ALA A 418 8.23 -8.69 1.09
CA ALA A 418 9.63 -8.76 0.71
C ALA A 418 10.17 -10.17 0.92
N PHE A 419 10.31 -10.93 -0.16
CA PHE A 419 10.88 -12.28 -0.13
C PHE A 419 12.39 -12.24 0.10
N THR A 420 12.88 -13.19 0.90
CA THR A 420 14.31 -13.27 1.23
C THR A 420 14.88 -14.67 1.00
N THR A 421 16.09 -14.73 0.47
CA THR A 421 16.92 -15.94 0.45
C THR A 421 17.85 -16.02 1.68
N ILE A 422 17.87 -14.97 2.50
CA ILE A 422 18.62 -14.87 3.74
C ILE A 422 17.73 -15.41 4.86
N PRO A 423 18.16 -16.45 5.60
CA PRO A 423 17.38 -16.94 6.73
C PRO A 423 17.35 -15.91 7.86
N LEU A 424 16.21 -15.79 8.52
CA LEU A 424 16.08 -14.97 9.71
C LEU A 424 16.92 -15.54 10.84
N LYS A 425 17.71 -14.69 11.47
CA LYS A 425 18.46 -15.00 12.70
C LYS A 425 17.68 -14.40 13.88
N TYR A 426 16.76 -15.18 14.36
CA TYR A 426 15.89 -14.83 15.47
C TYR A 426 16.34 -15.63 16.69
N GLU A 427 16.85 -14.96 17.72
CA GLU A 427 17.28 -15.54 18.99
C GLU A 427 16.38 -15.07 20.14
#